data_77b834693f797ad851e00ba0e0d04de8
#
_entry.id   77b834693f797ad851e00ba0e0d04de8
#
_cell.length_a   1.000
_cell.length_b   1.000
_cell.length_c   1.000
_cell.angle_alpha   90.00
_cell.angle_beta   90.00
_cell.angle_gamma   90.00
#
_symmetry.space_group_name_H-M   'P 1'
#
loop_
_entity.id
_entity.type
_entity.pdbx_description
1 polymer ?
#
loop_
_entity_poly.entity_id
_entity_poly.type
_entity_poly.pdbx_seq_one_letter_code
_entity_poly.pdbx_strand_id
1 'polypeptide(L)'
;MENKNEIQLLKLGEDIIFGKNGVDYALIPGTVYVPKVDHFSDEIQLNIGNSLQLPEKLYVPAADKKFINKVLNSYTSAEKTMGVLLAGTKGTGKTVMAKQIAKESGMPILTIDNSLHPTYLKQLFAKLESIPMCIIFDEFDKLGEKYDSDQILRVLDGVSSSGKHLLVFTCNDAEEVNSYLLDRCSRVRYYREFDEMGPSMIKEILEDRLTDKSEVNALTDFISKNFGLISFDNVASFADEVNNYPDDTYEELFKDMNISEK
;
A
#
# COMPACT_ATOMS: atom_id res chain seq x y z
N MET A 1 22.92 -37.19 5.72
CA MET A 1 22.42 -35.80 5.96
C MET A 1 22.18 -35.21 4.60
N GLU A 2 20.95 -35.27 4.15
CA GLU A 2 20.57 -34.75 2.83
C GLU A 2 20.50 -33.22 2.89
N ASN A 3 21.30 -32.57 2.07
CA ASN A 3 21.24 -31.15 1.83
C ASN A 3 19.79 -30.81 1.34
N LYS A 4 19.00 -30.18 2.17
CA LYS A 4 17.82 -29.51 1.69
C LYS A 4 18.28 -28.59 0.56
N ASN A 5 17.68 -28.74 -0.64
CA ASN A 5 17.90 -27.88 -1.78
C ASN A 5 17.46 -26.45 -1.38
N GLU A 6 18.36 -25.67 -0.82
CA GLU A 6 18.11 -24.25 -0.56
C GLU A 6 18.02 -23.55 -1.91
N ILE A 7 16.89 -22.90 -2.12
CA ILE A 7 16.69 -22.04 -3.30
C ILE A 7 17.58 -20.82 -3.09
N GLN A 8 18.46 -20.56 -4.03
CA GLN A 8 19.38 -19.42 -4.03
C GLN A 8 18.83 -18.33 -4.95
N LEU A 9 19.05 -17.08 -4.57
CA LEU A 9 18.76 -15.92 -5.41
C LEU A 9 19.99 -15.62 -6.27
N LEU A 10 19.79 -15.52 -7.58
CA LEU A 10 20.84 -15.21 -8.54
C LEU A 10 20.51 -13.92 -9.26
N LYS A 11 21.46 -13.00 -9.37
CA LYS A 11 21.29 -11.77 -10.14
C LYS A 11 21.88 -11.95 -11.55
N LEU A 12 21.04 -11.79 -12.58
CA LEU A 12 21.43 -11.81 -14.00
C LEU A 12 20.99 -10.48 -14.64
N GLY A 13 21.90 -9.53 -14.78
CA GLY A 13 21.57 -8.19 -15.24
C GLY A 13 20.65 -7.47 -14.24
N GLU A 14 19.43 -7.12 -14.70
CA GLU A 14 18.38 -6.52 -13.87
C GLU A 14 17.43 -7.56 -13.25
N ASP A 15 17.47 -8.79 -13.73
CA ASP A 15 16.59 -9.87 -13.25
C ASP A 15 17.22 -10.59 -12.05
N ILE A 16 16.39 -10.95 -11.07
CA ILE A 16 16.74 -11.77 -9.93
C ILE A 16 15.97 -13.07 -10.06
N ILE A 17 16.69 -14.15 -10.34
CA ILE A 17 16.13 -15.47 -10.56
C ILE A 17 16.32 -16.38 -9.35
N PHE A 18 15.45 -17.37 -9.20
CA PHE A 18 15.57 -18.41 -8.19
C PHE A 18 16.27 -19.62 -8.80
N GLY A 19 17.47 -19.93 -8.32
CA GLY A 19 18.29 -21.02 -8.85
C GLY A 19 18.83 -21.94 -7.76
N LYS A 20 19.43 -23.07 -8.19
CA LYS A 20 20.04 -24.04 -7.29
C LYS A 20 21.55 -23.97 -7.23
N ASN A 21 22.20 -23.30 -8.19
CA ASN A 21 23.66 -23.19 -8.27
C ASN A 21 24.03 -21.79 -8.73
N GLY A 22 24.76 -21.03 -7.93
CA GLY A 22 25.22 -19.69 -8.28
C GLY A 22 25.78 -18.93 -7.08
N VAL A 23 26.08 -17.67 -7.30
CA VAL A 23 26.48 -16.74 -6.22
C VAL A 23 25.22 -16.29 -5.49
N ASP A 24 25.18 -16.49 -4.19
CA ASP A 24 24.07 -16.04 -3.34
C ASP A 24 23.87 -14.54 -3.48
N TYR A 25 22.67 -14.13 -3.85
CA TYR A 25 22.25 -12.74 -3.85
C TYR A 25 21.30 -12.50 -2.68
N ALA A 26 21.67 -11.61 -1.79
CA ALA A 26 20.79 -11.20 -0.71
C ALA A 26 19.92 -10.03 -1.17
N LEU A 27 18.62 -10.10 -0.93
CA LEU A 27 17.72 -8.96 -1.17
C LEU A 27 18.12 -7.79 -0.26
N ILE A 28 18.23 -6.59 -0.86
CA ILE A 28 18.70 -5.40 -0.17
C ILE A 28 17.56 -4.78 0.64
N PRO A 29 17.74 -4.54 1.95
CA PRO A 29 16.78 -3.82 2.77
C PRO A 29 16.40 -2.46 2.17
N GLY A 30 15.11 -2.11 2.20
CA GLY A 30 14.58 -0.85 1.66
C GLY A 30 14.47 -0.81 0.13
N THR A 31 14.99 -1.82 -0.59
CA THR A 31 14.83 -1.92 -2.04
C THR A 31 13.46 -2.52 -2.37
N VAL A 32 12.82 -1.94 -3.38
CA VAL A 32 11.55 -2.43 -3.92
C VAL A 32 11.81 -3.46 -4.99
N TYR A 33 11.13 -4.58 -4.88
CA TYR A 33 11.11 -5.65 -5.86
C TYR A 33 9.70 -5.80 -6.41
N VAL A 34 9.62 -6.16 -7.69
CA VAL A 34 8.36 -6.47 -8.39
C VAL A 34 8.44 -7.84 -9.02
N PRO A 35 7.37 -8.65 -8.97
CA PRO A 35 7.37 -9.94 -9.61
C PRO A 35 7.29 -9.77 -11.14
N LYS A 36 8.00 -10.62 -11.85
CA LYS A 36 7.99 -10.71 -13.31
C LYS A 36 7.85 -12.16 -13.74
N VAL A 37 6.93 -12.44 -14.63
CA VAL A 37 6.79 -13.77 -15.24
C VAL A 37 7.69 -13.83 -16.46
N ASP A 38 8.57 -14.81 -16.49
CA ASP A 38 9.32 -15.17 -17.68
C ASP A 38 8.44 -16.07 -18.57
N HIS A 39 7.95 -15.51 -19.67
CA HIS A 39 7.05 -16.21 -20.60
C HIS A 39 7.71 -17.37 -21.35
N PHE A 40 9.02 -17.48 -21.34
CA PHE A 40 9.73 -18.60 -21.99
C PHE A 40 9.86 -19.82 -21.09
N SER A 41 10.17 -19.59 -19.81
CA SER A 41 10.32 -20.67 -18.83
C SER A 41 9.06 -20.92 -17.99
N ASP A 42 8.06 -20.05 -18.08
CA ASP A 42 6.85 -20.03 -17.22
C ASP A 42 7.21 -19.94 -15.73
N GLU A 43 8.35 -19.31 -15.44
CA GLU A 43 8.84 -19.11 -14.07
C GLU A 43 8.68 -17.68 -13.60
N ILE A 44 8.50 -17.53 -12.28
CA ILE A 44 8.46 -16.23 -11.64
C ILE A 44 9.84 -15.79 -11.20
N GLN A 45 10.18 -14.56 -11.48
CA GLN A 45 11.42 -13.86 -11.15
C GLN A 45 11.11 -12.59 -10.37
N LEU A 46 12.13 -11.95 -9.80
CA LEU A 46 12.03 -10.63 -9.18
C LEU A 46 12.86 -9.63 -9.97
N ASN A 47 12.29 -8.45 -10.22
CA ASN A 47 13.02 -7.30 -10.74
C ASN A 47 13.12 -6.23 -9.67
N ILE A 48 14.17 -5.41 -9.76
CA ILE A 48 14.25 -4.19 -8.96
C ILE A 48 13.24 -3.19 -9.55
N GLY A 49 12.27 -2.82 -8.73
CA GLY A 49 11.26 -1.82 -9.06
C GLY A 49 11.72 -0.40 -8.76
N ASN A 50 10.86 0.55 -9.08
CA ASN A 50 11.09 1.95 -8.69
C ASN A 50 11.05 2.09 -7.16
N SER A 51 11.82 3.04 -6.62
CA SER A 51 11.76 3.38 -5.19
C SER A 51 10.34 3.78 -4.79
N LEU A 52 9.96 3.49 -3.53
CA LEU A 52 8.67 3.95 -3.01
C LEU A 52 8.59 5.47 -3.06
N GLN A 53 7.71 5.97 -3.92
CA GLN A 53 7.42 7.39 -3.97
C GLN A 53 6.50 7.73 -2.79
N LEU A 54 7.00 8.56 -1.89
CA LEU A 54 6.22 9.17 -0.81
C LEU A 54 6.17 10.67 -1.08
N PRO A 55 5.08 11.36 -0.74
CA PRO A 55 5.01 12.81 -0.78
C PRO A 55 6.15 13.44 0.05
N GLU A 56 6.67 14.58 -0.38
CA GLU A 56 7.71 15.31 0.36
C GLU A 56 7.25 15.65 1.78
N LYS A 57 5.99 16.06 1.91
CA LYS A 57 5.33 16.26 3.20
C LYS A 57 4.24 15.22 3.40
N LEU A 58 4.32 14.51 4.51
CA LEU A 58 3.33 13.54 4.94
C LEU A 58 2.44 14.17 6.02
N TYR A 59 1.16 14.31 5.71
CA TYR A 59 0.13 14.69 6.68
C TYR A 59 -0.33 13.42 7.40
N VAL A 60 0.42 13.04 8.45
CA VAL A 60 0.16 11.81 9.18
C VAL A 60 -0.34 12.14 10.57
N PRO A 61 -1.62 11.91 10.87
CA PRO A 61 -2.16 12.08 12.21
C PRO A 61 -1.34 11.33 13.27
N ALA A 62 -1.28 11.87 14.48
CA ALA A 62 -0.55 11.22 15.59
C ALA A 62 -1.04 9.79 15.86
N ALA A 63 -2.35 9.55 15.65
CA ALA A 63 -2.96 8.22 15.75
C ALA A 63 -2.39 7.23 14.73
N ASP A 64 -2.08 7.69 13.53
CA ASP A 64 -1.54 6.86 12.45
C ASP A 64 -0.07 6.52 12.71
N LYS A 65 0.73 7.47 13.17
CA LYS A 65 2.11 7.20 13.63
C LYS A 65 2.13 6.15 14.75
N LYS A 66 1.21 6.28 15.72
CA LYS A 66 1.06 5.29 16.81
C LYS A 66 0.66 3.92 16.26
N PHE A 67 -0.21 3.87 15.26
CA PHE A 67 -0.63 2.63 14.61
C PHE A 67 0.54 1.96 13.88
N ILE A 68 1.30 2.69 13.06
CA ILE A 68 2.49 2.19 12.36
C ILE A 68 3.49 1.59 13.35
N ASN A 69 3.85 2.33 14.41
CA ASN A 69 4.76 1.84 15.45
C ASN A 69 4.24 0.56 16.12
N LYS A 70 2.93 0.47 16.38
CA LYS A 70 2.31 -0.73 16.95
C LYS A 70 2.42 -1.93 16.02
N VAL A 71 2.19 -1.74 14.72
CA VAL A 71 2.34 -2.77 13.69
C VAL A 71 3.77 -3.29 13.67
N LEU A 72 4.76 -2.40 13.55
CA LEU A 72 6.17 -2.76 13.43
C LEU A 72 6.70 -3.45 14.69
N ASN A 73 6.37 -2.95 15.88
CA ASN A 73 6.75 -3.58 17.13
C ASN A 73 6.15 -4.98 17.26
N SER A 74 4.89 -5.16 16.88
CA SER A 74 4.24 -6.48 16.92
C SER A 74 4.83 -7.45 15.90
N TYR A 75 5.21 -6.97 14.71
CA TYR A 75 5.89 -7.78 13.71
C TYR A 75 7.27 -8.24 14.21
N THR A 76 8.03 -7.35 14.84
CA THR A 76 9.34 -7.68 15.41
C THR A 76 9.24 -8.85 16.38
N SER A 77 8.21 -8.87 17.22
CA SER A 77 7.95 -9.91 18.23
C SER A 77 7.24 -11.15 17.67
N ALA A 78 6.75 -11.10 16.42
CA ALA A 78 6.05 -12.22 15.82
C ALA A 78 7.04 -13.29 15.34
N GLU A 79 6.65 -14.56 15.45
CA GLU A 79 7.40 -15.71 14.91
C GLU A 79 6.97 -16.07 13.49
N LYS A 80 5.80 -15.62 13.06
CA LYS A 80 5.17 -15.95 11.78
C LYS A 80 4.78 -14.70 11.00
N THR A 81 4.37 -14.90 9.77
CA THR A 81 3.77 -13.88 8.91
C THR A 81 2.63 -13.15 9.64
N MET A 82 2.57 -11.85 9.47
CA MET A 82 1.55 -10.97 10.05
C MET A 82 0.97 -10.04 8.98
N GLY A 83 -0.35 -9.93 8.93
CA GLY A 83 -1.05 -9.07 7.98
C GLY A 83 -1.62 -7.81 8.62
N VAL A 84 -1.68 -6.76 7.81
CA VAL A 84 -2.33 -5.47 8.06
C VAL A 84 -3.26 -5.16 6.91
N LEU A 85 -4.51 -4.81 7.18
CA LEU A 85 -5.48 -4.36 6.19
C LEU A 85 -5.79 -2.87 6.39
N LEU A 86 -5.58 -2.09 5.35
CA LEU A 86 -5.88 -0.67 5.26
C LEU A 86 -7.06 -0.50 4.30
N ALA A 87 -8.24 -0.20 4.82
CA ALA A 87 -9.47 -0.12 4.06
C ALA A 87 -10.04 1.29 4.05
N GLY A 88 -10.88 1.62 3.08
CA GLY A 88 -11.61 2.89 3.04
C GLY A 88 -11.58 3.57 1.68
N THR A 89 -12.19 4.72 1.57
CA THR A 89 -12.41 5.44 0.31
C THR A 89 -11.11 5.76 -0.45
N LYS A 90 -11.19 5.83 -1.76
CA LYS A 90 -10.06 6.21 -2.62
C LYS A 90 -9.55 7.63 -2.28
N GLY A 91 -8.22 7.82 -2.31
CA GLY A 91 -7.61 9.14 -2.05
C GLY A 91 -7.46 9.51 -0.57
N THR A 92 -7.76 8.61 0.38
CA THR A 92 -7.67 8.86 1.82
C THR A 92 -6.30 8.56 2.45
N GLY A 93 -5.32 8.11 1.65
CA GLY A 93 -3.94 7.90 2.13
C GLY A 93 -3.54 6.45 2.45
N LYS A 94 -4.38 5.44 2.17
CA LYS A 94 -4.09 4.02 2.40
C LYS A 94 -2.75 3.56 1.80
N THR A 95 -2.56 3.81 0.50
CA THR A 95 -1.31 3.45 -0.21
C THR A 95 -0.10 4.19 0.35
N VAL A 96 -0.27 5.44 0.80
CA VAL A 96 0.79 6.21 1.46
C VAL A 96 1.18 5.57 2.79
N MET A 97 0.20 5.18 3.62
CA MET A 97 0.47 4.47 4.87
C MET A 97 1.09 3.09 4.62
N ALA A 98 0.64 2.33 3.62
CA ALA A 98 1.24 1.05 3.25
C ALA A 98 2.73 1.21 2.89
N LYS A 99 3.06 2.21 2.07
CA LYS A 99 4.45 2.55 1.71
C LYS A 99 5.26 3.01 2.92
N GLN A 100 4.67 3.75 3.85
CA GLN A 100 5.34 4.19 5.06
C GLN A 100 5.65 3.02 6.00
N ILE A 101 4.70 2.11 6.23
CA ILE A 101 4.92 0.86 6.98
C ILE A 101 6.08 0.07 6.35
N ALA A 102 6.06 -0.10 5.03
CA ALA A 102 7.11 -0.83 4.32
C ALA A 102 8.48 -0.17 4.46
N LYS A 103 8.57 1.15 4.27
CA LYS A 103 9.82 1.91 4.43
C LYS A 103 10.37 1.82 5.85
N GLU A 104 9.52 2.01 6.85
CA GLU A 104 9.92 1.98 8.26
C GLU A 104 10.22 0.55 8.78
N SER A 105 9.75 -0.48 8.07
CA SER A 105 10.07 -1.87 8.41
C SER A 105 11.56 -2.21 8.25
N GLY A 106 12.28 -1.46 7.41
CA GLY A 106 13.69 -1.70 7.09
C GLY A 106 13.95 -3.01 6.35
N MET A 107 12.92 -3.71 5.88
CA MET A 107 13.04 -4.97 5.13
C MET A 107 13.14 -4.75 3.62
N PRO A 108 13.55 -5.76 2.82
CA PRO A 108 13.26 -5.78 1.40
C PRO A 108 11.75 -5.68 1.16
N ILE A 109 11.34 -4.94 0.15
CA ILE A 109 9.94 -4.63 -0.11
C ILE A 109 9.52 -5.31 -1.40
N LEU A 110 8.41 -6.04 -1.38
CA LEU A 110 7.78 -6.62 -2.56
C LEU A 110 6.46 -5.91 -2.82
N THR A 111 6.27 -5.37 -4.01
CA THR A 111 4.97 -4.81 -4.41
C THR A 111 4.30 -5.75 -5.41
N ILE A 112 3.07 -6.12 -5.10
CA ILE A 112 2.25 -7.01 -5.92
C ILE A 112 1.04 -6.22 -6.39
N ASP A 113 0.90 -6.12 -7.69
CA ASP A 113 -0.29 -5.55 -8.30
C ASP A 113 -1.36 -6.64 -8.58
N ASN A 114 -2.55 -6.19 -8.93
CA ASN A 114 -3.68 -7.07 -9.21
C ASN A 114 -3.62 -7.77 -10.57
N SER A 115 -2.52 -7.67 -11.32
CA SER A 115 -2.34 -8.34 -12.61
C SER A 115 -1.77 -9.74 -12.49
N LEU A 116 -1.09 -10.05 -11.37
CA LEU A 116 -0.40 -11.31 -11.18
C LEU A 116 -1.37 -12.46 -10.86
N HIS A 117 -1.37 -13.50 -11.71
CA HIS A 117 -2.25 -14.64 -11.53
C HIS A 117 -1.93 -15.42 -10.23
N PRO A 118 -2.93 -15.94 -9.49
CA PRO A 118 -2.75 -16.67 -8.21
C PRO A 118 -1.75 -17.83 -8.28
N THR A 119 -1.63 -18.50 -9.42
CA THR A 119 -0.64 -19.57 -9.62
C THR A 119 0.79 -19.07 -9.47
N TYR A 120 1.12 -17.91 -10.03
CA TYR A 120 2.44 -17.29 -9.90
C TYR A 120 2.67 -16.74 -8.50
N LEU A 121 1.63 -16.20 -7.85
CA LEU A 121 1.71 -15.83 -6.43
C LEU A 121 2.10 -17.02 -5.56
N LYS A 122 1.48 -18.19 -5.79
CA LYS A 122 1.83 -19.41 -5.06
C LYS A 122 3.28 -19.84 -5.29
N GLN A 123 3.76 -19.80 -6.55
CA GLN A 123 5.16 -20.07 -6.87
C GLN A 123 6.11 -19.09 -6.17
N LEU A 124 5.79 -17.79 -6.22
CA LEU A 124 6.57 -16.73 -5.62
C LEU A 124 6.74 -16.94 -4.12
N PHE A 125 5.64 -17.17 -3.41
CA PHE A 125 5.68 -17.36 -1.97
C PHE A 125 6.41 -18.64 -1.55
N ALA A 126 6.30 -19.71 -2.31
CA ALA A 126 7.09 -20.92 -2.07
C ALA A 126 8.61 -20.67 -2.22
N LYS A 127 8.99 -19.77 -3.14
CA LYS A 127 10.40 -19.39 -3.34
C LYS A 127 10.91 -18.39 -2.30
N LEU A 128 10.02 -17.58 -1.70
CA LEU A 128 10.35 -16.55 -0.70
C LEU A 128 10.24 -17.05 0.76
N GLU A 129 9.85 -18.29 0.98
CA GLU A 129 9.53 -18.84 2.31
C GLU A 129 10.55 -18.50 3.41
N SER A 130 11.83 -18.54 3.09
CA SER A 130 12.93 -18.27 4.05
C SER A 130 13.42 -16.82 4.07
N ILE A 131 12.83 -15.93 3.27
CA ILE A 131 13.30 -14.55 3.08
C ILE A 131 12.29 -13.58 3.68
N PRO A 132 12.55 -12.98 4.86
CA PRO A 132 11.65 -11.99 5.44
C PRO A 132 11.51 -10.75 4.55
N MET A 133 10.28 -10.35 4.24
CA MET A 133 9.97 -9.20 3.40
C MET A 133 8.75 -8.45 3.91
N CYS A 134 8.68 -7.16 3.61
CA CYS A 134 7.41 -6.42 3.64
C CYS A 134 6.75 -6.51 2.26
N ILE A 135 5.54 -7.05 2.20
CA ILE A 135 4.84 -7.33 0.95
C ILE A 135 3.58 -6.48 0.90
N ILE A 136 3.51 -5.60 -0.10
CA ILE A 136 2.36 -4.71 -0.32
C ILE A 136 1.48 -5.30 -1.42
N PHE A 137 0.22 -5.53 -1.09
CA PHE A 137 -0.86 -5.79 -2.03
C PHE A 137 -1.71 -4.52 -2.17
N ASP A 138 -1.45 -3.75 -3.22
CA ASP A 138 -2.20 -2.52 -3.45
C ASP A 138 -3.50 -2.83 -4.22
N GLU A 139 -4.61 -2.22 -3.79
CA GLU A 139 -5.95 -2.45 -4.35
C GLU A 139 -6.31 -3.96 -4.41
N PHE A 140 -6.19 -4.63 -3.26
CA PHE A 140 -6.39 -6.08 -3.13
C PHE A 140 -7.82 -6.54 -3.47
N ASP A 141 -8.81 -5.67 -3.27
CA ASP A 141 -10.19 -5.85 -3.72
C ASP A 141 -10.27 -6.19 -5.22
N LYS A 142 -9.52 -5.51 -6.06
CA LYS A 142 -9.47 -5.79 -7.49
C LYS A 142 -8.92 -7.17 -7.87
N LEU A 143 -8.17 -7.80 -6.99
CA LEU A 143 -7.72 -9.18 -7.18
C LEU A 143 -8.90 -10.14 -7.03
N GLY A 144 -9.80 -9.87 -6.06
CA GLY A 144 -11.03 -10.63 -5.82
C GLY A 144 -12.05 -10.53 -6.96
N GLU A 145 -12.10 -9.37 -7.65
CA GLU A 145 -12.93 -9.20 -8.83
C GLU A 145 -12.49 -10.08 -10.02
N LYS A 146 -11.19 -10.37 -10.11
CA LYS A 146 -10.60 -11.12 -11.25
C LYS A 146 -10.51 -12.61 -11.02
N TYR A 147 -10.31 -13.04 -9.79
CA TYR A 147 -10.01 -14.42 -9.44
C TYR A 147 -10.90 -14.92 -8.31
N ASP A 148 -11.17 -16.23 -8.34
CA ASP A 148 -11.96 -16.88 -7.30
C ASP A 148 -11.31 -16.69 -5.93
N SER A 149 -12.14 -16.27 -4.98
CA SER A 149 -11.78 -16.07 -3.58
C SER A 149 -11.07 -17.27 -2.96
N ASP A 150 -11.51 -18.49 -3.27
CA ASP A 150 -10.88 -19.70 -2.75
C ASP A 150 -9.44 -19.88 -3.24
N GLN A 151 -9.12 -19.42 -4.47
CA GLN A 151 -7.76 -19.45 -5.00
C GLN A 151 -6.86 -18.47 -4.25
N ILE A 152 -7.35 -17.26 -4.02
CA ILE A 152 -6.64 -16.22 -3.29
C ILE A 152 -6.39 -16.67 -1.85
N LEU A 153 -7.41 -17.24 -1.20
CA LEU A 153 -7.31 -17.76 0.16
C LEU A 153 -6.24 -18.83 0.31
N ARG A 154 -6.18 -19.78 -0.63
CA ARG A 154 -5.17 -20.86 -0.61
C ARG A 154 -3.75 -20.30 -0.74
N VAL A 155 -3.57 -19.24 -1.52
CA VAL A 155 -2.28 -18.55 -1.63
C VAL A 155 -1.91 -17.91 -0.29
N LEU A 156 -2.84 -17.17 0.32
CA LEU A 156 -2.61 -16.49 1.60
C LEU A 156 -2.39 -17.47 2.76
N ASP A 157 -3.09 -18.60 2.78
CA ASP A 157 -2.85 -19.66 3.77
C ASP A 157 -1.45 -20.27 3.62
N GLY A 158 -1.01 -20.47 2.38
CA GLY A 158 0.37 -20.88 2.11
C GLY A 158 1.39 -19.91 2.67
N VAL A 159 1.20 -18.61 2.45
CA VAL A 159 2.10 -17.53 2.96
C VAL A 159 2.07 -17.42 4.47
N SER A 160 0.89 -17.56 5.07
CA SER A 160 0.74 -17.45 6.53
C SER A 160 1.38 -18.60 7.30
N SER A 161 1.50 -19.76 6.65
CA SER A 161 2.10 -20.97 7.25
C SER A 161 3.60 -21.11 7.01
N SER A 162 4.13 -20.43 5.99
CA SER A 162 5.51 -20.49 5.57
C SER A 162 6.19 -19.13 5.71
N GLY A 163 7.26 -19.06 6.50
CA GLY A 163 8.08 -17.86 6.61
C GLY A 163 7.57 -16.78 7.58
N LYS A 164 8.28 -15.66 7.58
CA LYS A 164 8.01 -14.48 8.41
C LYS A 164 7.94 -13.24 7.52
N HIS A 165 6.75 -12.92 7.01
CA HIS A 165 6.50 -11.73 6.19
C HIS A 165 5.60 -10.73 6.91
N LEU A 166 5.75 -9.44 6.58
CA LEU A 166 4.79 -8.41 6.91
C LEU A 166 3.94 -8.14 5.66
N LEU A 167 2.68 -8.59 5.66
CA LEU A 167 1.75 -8.36 4.57
C LEU A 167 0.97 -7.07 4.83
N VAL A 168 0.93 -6.17 3.86
CA VAL A 168 0.16 -4.93 3.92
C VAL A 168 -0.80 -4.90 2.75
N PHE A 169 -2.09 -4.98 3.04
CA PHE A 169 -3.15 -4.93 2.05
C PHE A 169 -3.79 -3.56 2.05
N THR A 170 -4.07 -3.00 0.88
CA THR A 170 -4.98 -1.87 0.74
C THR A 170 -6.23 -2.31 -0.01
N CYS A 171 -7.39 -1.79 0.35
CA CYS A 171 -8.64 -2.01 -0.39
C CYS A 171 -9.53 -0.76 -0.32
N ASN A 172 -10.36 -0.57 -1.34
CA ASN A 172 -11.35 0.50 -1.37
C ASN A 172 -12.68 0.03 -0.79
N ASP A 173 -13.02 -1.23 -1.00
CA ASP A 173 -14.19 -1.87 -0.43
C ASP A 173 -13.79 -2.94 0.60
N ALA A 174 -14.07 -2.64 1.86
CA ALA A 174 -13.80 -3.56 2.95
C ALA A 174 -14.78 -4.74 2.97
N GLU A 175 -16.02 -4.58 2.46
CA GLU A 175 -17.02 -5.64 2.49
C GLU A 175 -16.63 -6.78 1.54
N GLU A 176 -16.09 -6.46 0.36
CA GLU A 176 -15.59 -7.46 -0.58
C GLU A 176 -14.43 -8.28 -0.01
N VAL A 177 -13.57 -7.64 0.78
CA VAL A 177 -12.37 -8.26 1.35
C VAL A 177 -12.65 -8.93 2.71
N ASN A 178 -13.67 -8.46 3.45
CA ASN A 178 -14.02 -8.93 4.77
C ASN A 178 -14.30 -10.43 4.84
N SER A 179 -14.98 -10.98 3.82
CA SER A 179 -15.32 -12.41 3.79
C SER A 179 -14.09 -13.33 3.71
N TYR A 180 -12.92 -12.80 3.32
CA TYR A 180 -11.72 -13.59 3.09
C TYR A 180 -10.62 -13.36 4.13
N LEU A 181 -10.45 -12.13 4.58
CA LEU A 181 -9.32 -11.73 5.42
C LEU A 181 -9.69 -11.49 6.87
N LEU A 182 -10.87 -10.92 7.16
CA LEU A 182 -11.33 -10.69 8.52
C LEU A 182 -11.77 -12.01 9.16
N ASP A 183 -11.91 -12.03 10.46
CA ASP A 183 -12.17 -13.21 11.31
C ASP A 183 -11.04 -14.26 11.37
N ARG A 184 -9.93 -14.03 10.68
CA ARG A 184 -8.74 -14.87 10.80
C ARG A 184 -7.53 -14.03 11.19
N CYS A 185 -7.35 -13.79 12.49
CA CYS A 185 -6.20 -13.06 13.05
C CYS A 185 -4.84 -13.66 12.67
N SER A 186 -4.82 -14.90 12.17
CA SER A 186 -3.63 -15.53 11.59
C SER A 186 -3.24 -14.95 10.23
N ARG A 187 -4.18 -14.30 9.52
CA ARG A 187 -3.93 -13.64 8.22
C ARG A 187 -3.79 -12.14 8.37
N VAL A 188 -4.79 -11.49 9.01
CA VAL A 188 -4.82 -10.05 9.25
C VAL A 188 -4.95 -9.81 10.75
N ARG A 189 -3.87 -9.29 11.34
CA ARG A 189 -3.82 -8.96 12.77
C ARG A 189 -4.29 -7.55 13.04
N TYR A 190 -4.06 -6.64 12.12
CA TYR A 190 -4.40 -5.24 12.24
C TYR A 190 -5.29 -4.79 11.10
N TYR A 191 -6.35 -4.10 11.46
CA TYR A 191 -7.28 -3.43 10.56
C TYR A 191 -7.28 -1.93 10.86
N ARG A 192 -7.21 -1.12 9.82
CA ARG A 192 -7.35 0.34 9.90
C ARG A 192 -8.28 0.81 8.83
N GLU A 193 -9.36 1.45 9.22
CA GLU A 193 -10.29 2.13 8.33
C GLU A 193 -9.84 3.58 8.14
N PHE A 194 -9.92 4.02 6.90
CA PHE A 194 -9.62 5.37 6.47
C PHE A 194 -10.93 6.04 6.09
N ASP A 195 -11.39 6.89 6.99
CA ASP A 195 -12.51 7.76 6.75
C ASP A 195 -12.13 8.94 5.83
N GLU A 196 -13.13 9.68 5.39
CA GLU A 196 -12.92 10.96 4.71
C GLU A 196 -12.07 11.90 5.59
N MET A 197 -11.33 12.76 4.91
CA MET A 197 -10.47 13.72 5.58
C MET A 197 -11.31 14.71 6.40
N GLY A 198 -11.05 14.78 7.70
CA GLY A 198 -11.72 15.70 8.61
C GLY A 198 -11.22 17.14 8.48
N PRO A 199 -12.00 18.12 8.99
CA PRO A 199 -11.69 19.56 8.87
C PRO A 199 -10.30 19.95 9.40
N SER A 200 -9.79 19.27 10.44
CA SER A 200 -8.45 19.55 10.99
C SER A 200 -7.33 19.25 10.01
N MET A 201 -7.47 18.19 9.24
CA MET A 201 -6.47 17.82 8.23
C MET A 201 -6.58 18.68 6.98
N ILE A 202 -7.82 19.01 6.56
CA ILE A 202 -8.05 20.00 5.49
C ILE A 202 -7.34 21.29 5.83
N LYS A 203 -7.55 21.79 7.04
CA LYS A 203 -6.91 23.02 7.54
C LYS A 203 -5.38 22.95 7.50
N GLU A 204 -4.78 21.84 7.94
CA GLU A 204 -3.32 21.64 7.92
C GLU A 204 -2.76 21.69 6.49
N ILE A 205 -3.47 21.10 5.53
CA ILE A 205 -3.10 21.14 4.10
C ILE A 205 -3.19 22.58 3.57
N LEU A 206 -4.30 23.28 3.86
CA LEU A 206 -4.53 24.64 3.41
C LEU A 206 -3.55 25.63 4.05
N GLU A 207 -3.21 25.47 5.33
CA GLU A 207 -2.16 26.26 6.00
C GLU A 207 -0.80 26.15 5.30
N ASP A 208 -0.52 25.04 4.67
CA ASP A 208 0.71 24.90 3.90
C ASP A 208 0.60 25.47 2.48
N ARG A 209 -0.51 25.23 1.82
CA ARG A 209 -0.67 25.48 0.39
C ARG A 209 -1.12 26.88 0.02
N LEU A 210 -2.05 27.47 0.79
CA LEU A 210 -2.57 28.78 0.46
C LEU A 210 -1.50 29.88 0.63
N THR A 211 -1.47 30.80 -0.30
CA THR A 211 -0.67 32.02 -0.23
C THR A 211 -1.23 32.98 0.82
N ASP A 212 -2.55 33.21 0.76
CA ASP A 212 -3.28 33.99 1.76
C ASP A 212 -3.81 33.08 2.88
N LYS A 213 -3.17 33.14 4.04
CA LYS A 213 -3.56 32.34 5.21
C LYS A 213 -4.87 32.79 5.85
N SER A 214 -5.39 33.95 5.54
CA SER A 214 -6.68 34.45 6.06
C SER A 214 -7.86 33.63 5.51
N GLU A 215 -7.68 33.03 4.34
CA GLU A 215 -8.70 32.22 3.63
C GLU A 215 -8.86 30.80 4.21
N VAL A 216 -7.91 30.30 4.99
CA VAL A 216 -7.84 28.91 5.46
C VAL A 216 -9.17 28.44 6.09
N ASN A 217 -9.76 29.24 6.98
CA ASN A 217 -10.98 28.82 7.66
C ASN A 217 -12.18 28.82 6.72
N ALA A 218 -12.34 29.86 5.88
CA ALA A 218 -13.44 29.95 4.91
C ALA A 218 -13.38 28.81 3.90
N LEU A 219 -12.19 28.52 3.38
CA LEU A 219 -11.98 27.45 2.42
C LEU A 219 -12.16 26.06 3.04
N THR A 220 -11.73 25.86 4.30
CA THR A 220 -12.01 24.61 5.05
C THR A 220 -13.52 24.35 5.15
N ASP A 221 -14.29 25.39 5.48
CA ASP A 221 -15.74 25.27 5.61
C ASP A 221 -16.40 25.00 4.25
N PHE A 222 -15.93 25.68 3.19
CA PHE A 222 -16.42 25.47 1.83
C PHE A 222 -16.20 24.03 1.36
N ILE A 223 -14.96 23.52 1.47
CA ILE A 223 -14.60 22.14 1.10
C ILE A 223 -15.43 21.12 1.89
N SER A 224 -15.54 21.30 3.20
CA SER A 224 -16.29 20.38 4.07
C SER A 224 -17.78 20.30 3.73
N LYS A 225 -18.35 21.36 3.17
CA LYS A 225 -19.78 21.43 2.81
C LYS A 225 -20.08 20.94 1.40
N ASN A 226 -19.21 21.23 0.45
CA ASN A 226 -19.52 21.09 -0.97
C ASN A 226 -18.85 19.89 -1.64
N PHE A 227 -17.69 19.41 -1.16
CA PHE A 227 -17.01 18.29 -1.78
C PHE A 227 -17.69 16.96 -1.44
N GLY A 228 -18.06 16.20 -2.48
CA GLY A 228 -18.61 14.85 -2.32
C GLY A 228 -17.53 13.82 -1.92
N LEU A 229 -16.28 14.01 -2.37
CA LEU A 229 -15.13 13.24 -1.96
C LEU A 229 -14.01 14.17 -1.51
N ILE A 230 -13.67 14.12 -0.23
CA ILE A 230 -12.59 14.93 0.34
C ILE A 230 -11.31 14.08 0.36
N SER A 231 -10.52 14.21 -0.71
CA SER A 231 -9.20 13.59 -0.83
C SER A 231 -8.08 14.63 -0.74
N PHE A 232 -6.85 14.17 -0.47
CA PHE A 232 -5.68 15.07 -0.48
C PHE A 232 -5.54 15.81 -1.82
N ASP A 233 -5.69 15.07 -2.93
CA ASP A 233 -5.50 15.63 -4.27
C ASP A 233 -6.55 16.70 -4.58
N ASN A 234 -7.83 16.48 -4.19
CA ASN A 234 -8.89 17.46 -4.40
C ASN A 234 -8.64 18.72 -3.58
N VAL A 235 -8.29 18.59 -2.29
CA VAL A 235 -7.99 19.71 -1.41
C VAL A 235 -6.78 20.50 -1.90
N ALA A 236 -5.71 19.80 -2.28
CA ALA A 236 -4.49 20.42 -2.75
C ALA A 236 -4.68 21.16 -4.08
N SER A 237 -5.34 20.52 -5.05
CA SER A 237 -5.63 21.13 -6.35
C SER A 237 -6.54 22.34 -6.22
N PHE A 238 -7.55 22.26 -5.35
CA PHE A 238 -8.45 23.40 -5.14
C PHE A 238 -7.72 24.58 -4.48
N ALA A 239 -6.82 24.33 -3.53
CA ALA A 239 -5.97 25.38 -2.95
C ALA A 239 -5.06 26.03 -3.98
N ASP A 240 -4.53 25.24 -4.93
CA ASP A 240 -3.69 25.76 -6.00
C ASP A 240 -4.51 26.65 -6.96
N GLU A 241 -5.77 26.30 -7.27
CA GLU A 241 -6.67 27.14 -8.07
C GLU A 241 -7.03 28.46 -7.36
N VAL A 242 -7.33 28.41 -6.07
CA VAL A 242 -7.58 29.63 -5.28
C VAL A 242 -6.36 30.57 -5.30
N ASN A 243 -5.15 30.03 -5.24
CA ASN A 243 -3.94 30.85 -5.35
C ASN A 243 -3.74 31.45 -6.75
N ASN A 244 -4.11 30.70 -7.81
CA ASN A 244 -3.91 31.11 -9.21
C ASN A 244 -4.97 32.15 -9.66
N TYR A 245 -6.17 32.06 -9.13
CA TYR A 245 -7.32 32.89 -9.51
C TYR A 245 -7.95 33.56 -8.30
N PRO A 246 -7.24 34.51 -7.65
CA PRO A 246 -7.70 35.14 -6.40
C PRO A 246 -8.93 36.05 -6.55
N ASP A 247 -9.26 36.40 -7.78
CA ASP A 247 -10.44 37.25 -8.08
C ASP A 247 -11.71 36.41 -8.32
N ASP A 248 -11.61 35.09 -8.48
CA ASP A 248 -12.72 34.18 -8.69
C ASP A 248 -13.32 33.70 -7.37
N THR A 249 -14.63 33.45 -7.35
CA THR A 249 -15.28 32.87 -6.17
C THR A 249 -15.02 31.37 -6.05
N TYR A 250 -15.11 30.80 -4.83
CA TYR A 250 -14.96 29.37 -4.63
C TYR A 250 -15.98 28.55 -5.42
N GLU A 251 -17.20 29.07 -5.58
CA GLU A 251 -18.25 28.43 -6.36
C GLU A 251 -17.92 28.36 -7.86
N GLU A 252 -17.30 29.42 -8.41
CA GLU A 252 -16.86 29.46 -9.81
C GLU A 252 -15.75 28.45 -10.02
N LEU A 253 -14.69 28.48 -9.20
CA LEU A 253 -13.57 27.53 -9.27
C LEU A 253 -14.06 26.08 -9.11
N PHE A 254 -14.97 25.83 -8.17
CA PHE A 254 -15.50 24.48 -7.92
C PHE A 254 -16.26 23.91 -9.12
N LYS A 255 -17.03 24.75 -9.85
CA LYS A 255 -17.76 24.33 -11.07
C LYS A 255 -16.85 23.96 -12.22
N ASP A 256 -15.70 24.62 -12.31
CA ASP A 256 -14.74 24.40 -13.40
C ASP A 256 -13.86 23.17 -13.17
N MET A 257 -13.80 22.67 -11.93
CA MET A 257 -13.01 21.52 -11.55
C MET A 257 -13.82 20.22 -11.61
N ASN A 258 -13.13 19.11 -11.90
CA ASN A 258 -13.72 17.77 -11.87
C ASN A 258 -13.78 17.22 -10.43
N ILE A 259 -14.53 17.89 -9.57
CA ILE A 259 -14.76 17.50 -8.17
C ILE A 259 -16.24 17.20 -8.00
N SER A 260 -16.56 16.05 -7.41
CA SER A 260 -17.97 15.67 -7.15
C SER A 260 -18.57 16.54 -6.05
N GLU A 261 -19.81 16.97 -6.28
CA GLU A 261 -20.62 17.68 -5.28
C GLU A 261 -21.20 16.69 -4.26
N LYS A 262 -21.41 17.18 -3.03
CA LYS A 262 -21.90 16.38 -1.90
C LYS A 262 -23.39 16.08 -2.00
#